data_e1319b72b3ce866906087a5cff58a041
#
_entry.id   e1319b72b3ce866906087a5cff58a041
#
_cell.length_a   1.000
_cell.length_b   1.000
_cell.length_c   1.000
_cell.angle_alpha   90.00
_cell.angle_beta   90.00
_cell.angle_gamma   90.00
#
_symmetry.space_group_name_H-M   'P 1'
#
loop_
_entity.id
_entity.type
_entity.pdbx_description
1 polymer ?
#
loop_
_entity_poly.entity_id
_entity_poly.type
_entity_poly.pdbx_seq_one_letter_code
_entity_poly.pdbx_strand_id
1 'polypeptide(L)'
;MEYKEVLKFYPNFPIHGVNFVDIIPFLQDKGVFKELVDDIGTACVSPNIVAPEARGFLFTAPLLYNGMAENVIPIRKKGKLPFSEGDLVTVDIVKEYGKDQVFYRLSDLAAGKPEGDTIPITFFDDILATGGTARGIVESLNTQIIVKDGKEYRVKVTDFVFLVEIDDLPGRKVIEDLAPVKSLIHVTEG
;
A
#
# COMPACT_ATOMS: atom_id res chain seq x y z
N MET A 1 -22.39 6.59 -4.62
CA MET A 1 -21.72 7.14 -5.84
C MET A 1 -20.88 6.03 -6.45
N GLU A 2 -20.87 5.89 -7.76
CA GLU A 2 -19.91 4.97 -8.38
C GLU A 2 -18.56 5.66 -8.53
N TYR A 3 -17.59 5.32 -7.70
CA TYR A 3 -16.24 5.90 -7.74
C TYR A 3 -15.57 5.80 -9.13
N LYS A 4 -15.94 4.78 -9.91
CA LYS A 4 -15.41 4.60 -11.27
C LYS A 4 -15.68 5.81 -12.18
N GLU A 5 -16.77 6.53 -11.97
CA GLU A 5 -17.12 7.73 -12.74
C GLU A 5 -16.21 8.93 -12.44
N VAL A 6 -15.53 8.92 -11.29
CA VAL A 6 -14.59 9.97 -10.89
C VAL A 6 -13.22 9.79 -11.53
N LEU A 7 -12.85 8.54 -11.88
CA LEU A 7 -11.58 8.23 -12.51
C LEU A 7 -11.45 8.89 -13.89
N LYS A 8 -10.20 9.27 -14.23
CA LYS A 8 -9.86 9.66 -15.59
C LYS A 8 -8.86 8.67 -16.19
N PHE A 9 -8.96 8.47 -17.48
CA PHE A 9 -8.11 7.55 -18.23
C PHE A 9 -7.34 8.31 -19.30
N TYR A 10 -6.04 8.05 -19.39
CA TYR A 10 -5.16 8.65 -20.38
C TYR A 10 -4.50 7.54 -21.20
N PRO A 11 -5.01 7.26 -22.41
CA PRO A 11 -4.43 6.22 -23.25
C PRO A 11 -3.03 6.62 -23.74
N ASN A 12 -2.16 5.63 -23.89
CA ASN A 12 -0.77 5.80 -24.33
C ASN A 12 0.08 6.70 -23.42
N PHE A 13 -0.13 6.68 -22.12
CA PHE A 13 0.66 7.39 -21.12
C PHE A 13 1.16 6.42 -20.05
N PRO A 14 2.43 6.53 -19.58
CA PRO A 14 3.54 7.37 -20.06
C PRO A 14 4.18 6.85 -21.36
N ILE A 15 3.79 5.66 -21.81
CA ILE A 15 4.28 5.02 -23.05
C ILE A 15 3.08 4.46 -23.84
N HIS A 16 3.31 4.25 -25.14
CA HIS A 16 2.30 3.66 -26.02
C HIS A 16 1.84 2.29 -25.52
N GLY A 17 0.54 2.05 -25.54
CA GLY A 17 -0.10 0.80 -25.10
C GLY A 17 -0.51 0.78 -23.63
N VAL A 18 -0.11 1.77 -22.82
CA VAL A 18 -0.55 1.88 -21.41
C VAL A 18 -1.75 2.82 -21.31
N ASN A 19 -2.82 2.36 -20.68
CA ASN A 19 -3.97 3.19 -20.34
C ASN A 19 -3.84 3.62 -18.86
N PHE A 20 -3.33 4.84 -18.66
CA PHE A 20 -3.04 5.35 -17.31
C PHE A 20 -4.32 5.71 -16.57
N VAL A 21 -4.47 5.16 -15.36
CA VAL A 21 -5.58 5.46 -14.46
C VAL A 21 -5.20 6.63 -13.56
N ASP A 22 -5.90 7.74 -13.70
CA ASP A 22 -5.69 8.95 -12.90
C ASP A 22 -6.71 9.01 -11.74
N ILE A 23 -6.17 8.97 -10.53
CA ILE A 23 -6.92 9.04 -9.28
C ILE A 23 -6.95 10.45 -8.68
N ILE A 24 -6.27 11.43 -9.27
CA ILE A 24 -6.19 12.79 -8.73
C ILE A 24 -7.57 13.49 -8.67
N PRO A 25 -8.52 13.19 -9.56
CA PRO A 25 -9.87 13.77 -9.44
C PRO A 25 -10.55 13.52 -8.09
N PHE A 26 -10.24 12.44 -7.36
CA PHE A 26 -10.74 12.23 -6.01
C PHE A 26 -10.33 13.33 -5.02
N LEU A 27 -9.19 13.97 -5.24
CA LEU A 27 -8.69 15.06 -4.39
C LEU A 27 -9.32 16.43 -4.71
N GLN A 28 -10.15 16.51 -5.74
CA GLN A 28 -10.77 17.76 -6.22
C GLN A 28 -12.18 17.98 -5.68
N ASP A 29 -12.77 16.96 -5.03
CA ASP A 29 -14.07 17.05 -4.34
C ASP A 29 -13.96 16.54 -2.91
N LYS A 30 -14.17 17.42 -1.95
CA LYS A 30 -14.05 17.09 -0.52
C LYS A 30 -15.06 16.05 -0.04
N GLY A 31 -16.26 16.02 -0.65
CA GLY A 31 -17.32 15.09 -0.27
C GLY A 31 -16.98 13.68 -0.73
N VAL A 32 -16.62 13.56 -2.00
CA VAL A 32 -16.16 12.30 -2.61
C VAL A 32 -14.91 11.78 -1.91
N PHE A 33 -13.94 12.67 -1.64
CA PHE A 33 -12.71 12.27 -0.97
C PHE A 33 -12.96 11.75 0.44
N LYS A 34 -13.84 12.44 1.21
CA LYS A 34 -14.19 11.99 2.56
C LYS A 34 -14.84 10.60 2.55
N GLU A 35 -15.85 10.40 1.70
CA GLU A 35 -16.55 9.11 1.55
C GLU A 35 -15.55 8.01 1.18
N LEU A 36 -14.67 8.27 0.21
CA LEU A 36 -13.63 7.34 -0.22
C LEU A 36 -12.65 6.97 0.91
N VAL A 37 -12.20 7.96 1.71
CA VAL A 37 -11.30 7.69 2.85
C VAL A 37 -12.02 6.85 3.91
N ASP A 38 -13.28 7.12 4.20
CA ASP A 38 -14.08 6.33 5.15
C ASP A 38 -14.22 4.86 4.66
N ASP A 39 -14.45 4.65 3.35
CA ASP A 39 -14.54 3.32 2.75
C ASP A 39 -13.20 2.57 2.77
N ILE A 40 -12.08 3.25 2.47
CA ILE A 40 -10.73 2.69 2.59
C ILE A 40 -10.47 2.24 4.03
N GLY A 41 -10.77 3.10 5.00
CA GLY A 41 -10.58 2.77 6.42
C GLY A 41 -11.42 1.57 6.87
N THR A 42 -12.65 1.47 6.37
CA THR A 42 -13.54 0.33 6.64
C THR A 42 -13.02 -0.97 6.00
N ALA A 43 -12.36 -0.86 4.85
CA ALA A 43 -11.77 -2.00 4.16
C ALA A 43 -10.52 -2.55 4.87
N CYS A 44 -9.73 -1.70 5.53
CA CYS A 44 -8.52 -2.07 6.25
C CYS A 44 -8.84 -2.92 7.49
N VAL A 45 -8.15 -4.05 7.65
CA VAL A 45 -8.34 -4.94 8.82
C VAL A 45 -7.45 -4.52 9.97
N SER A 46 -6.22 -4.11 9.70
CA SER A 46 -5.25 -3.70 10.71
C SER A 46 -5.23 -2.17 10.91
N PRO A 47 -5.02 -1.69 12.14
CA PRO A 47 -4.80 -0.27 12.40
C PRO A 47 -3.42 0.23 11.95
N ASN A 48 -2.46 -0.67 11.67
CA ASN A 48 -1.14 -0.32 11.15
C ASN A 48 -1.15 -0.46 9.63
N ILE A 49 -0.87 0.62 8.90
CA ILE A 49 -0.97 0.64 7.45
C ILE A 49 0.41 0.87 6.85
N VAL A 50 0.82 -0.01 5.95
CA VAL A 50 1.99 0.19 5.09
C VAL A 50 1.53 0.74 3.75
N ALA A 51 2.19 1.79 3.27
CA ALA A 51 1.89 2.37 1.96
C ALA A 51 3.15 2.74 1.17
N PRO A 52 3.26 2.34 -0.11
CA PRO A 52 4.31 2.83 -1.01
C PRO A 52 4.14 4.28 -1.42
N GLU A 53 5.28 4.98 -1.66
CA GLU A 53 5.23 6.33 -2.22
C GLU A 53 4.78 6.31 -3.69
N ALA A 54 4.11 7.32 -4.19
CA ALA A 54 3.75 8.55 -3.49
C ALA A 54 2.24 8.68 -3.27
N ARG A 55 1.42 8.14 -4.19
CA ARG A 55 -0.03 8.37 -4.20
C ARG A 55 -0.76 7.67 -3.06
N GLY A 56 -0.28 6.51 -2.61
CA GLY A 56 -0.82 5.83 -1.43
C GLY A 56 -0.86 6.71 -0.17
N PHE A 57 0.12 7.61 -0.01
CA PHE A 57 0.18 8.52 1.14
C PHE A 57 -0.97 9.53 1.19
N LEU A 58 -1.54 9.89 0.04
CA LEU A 58 -2.65 10.83 -0.04
C LEU A 58 -3.92 10.33 0.65
N PHE A 59 -4.08 9.01 0.70
CA PHE A 59 -5.24 8.34 1.28
C PHE A 59 -4.97 7.80 2.68
N THR A 60 -3.73 7.38 2.99
CA THR A 60 -3.40 6.82 4.32
C THR A 60 -3.19 7.89 5.38
N ALA A 61 -2.67 9.06 5.05
CA ALA A 61 -2.54 10.16 6.00
C ALA A 61 -3.91 10.63 6.56
N PRO A 62 -4.97 10.78 5.76
CA PRO A 62 -6.31 11.05 6.28
C PRO A 62 -6.85 9.96 7.21
N LEU A 63 -6.53 8.69 7.01
CA LEU A 63 -6.94 7.60 7.92
C LEU A 63 -6.34 7.76 9.31
N LEU A 64 -5.08 8.19 9.37
CA LEU A 64 -4.44 8.50 10.65
C LEU A 64 -5.10 9.72 11.32
N TYR A 65 -5.42 10.76 10.55
CA TYR A 65 -6.06 11.98 11.06
C TYR A 65 -7.45 11.73 11.63
N ASN A 66 -8.26 10.90 10.99
CA ASN A 66 -9.63 10.60 11.44
C ASN A 66 -9.72 9.43 12.43
N GLY A 67 -8.59 8.85 12.85
CA GLY A 67 -8.52 7.79 13.85
C GLY A 67 -8.88 6.40 13.33
N MET A 68 -8.95 6.20 12.03
CA MET A 68 -9.14 4.87 11.42
C MET A 68 -7.84 4.08 11.30
N ALA A 69 -6.69 4.74 11.39
CA ALA A 69 -5.38 4.14 11.52
C ALA A 69 -4.65 4.63 12.78
N GLU A 70 -3.83 3.78 13.39
CA GLU A 70 -2.95 4.10 14.54
C GLU A 70 -1.53 4.43 14.10
N ASN A 71 -1.11 3.87 12.96
CA ASN A 71 0.24 4.05 12.42
C ASN A 71 0.22 3.94 10.89
N VAL A 72 1.02 4.78 10.24
CA VAL A 72 1.29 4.70 8.79
C VAL A 72 2.79 4.54 8.57
N ILE A 73 3.17 3.43 7.96
CA ILE A 73 4.56 3.05 7.69
C ILE A 73 4.86 3.33 6.22
N PRO A 74 5.71 4.32 5.92
CA PRO A 74 5.99 4.69 4.54
C PRO A 74 7.02 3.76 3.90
N ILE A 75 6.72 3.25 2.71
CA ILE A 75 7.69 2.59 1.85
C ILE A 75 8.22 3.63 0.84
N ARG A 76 9.54 3.83 0.82
CA ARG A 76 10.16 4.92 0.07
C ARG A 76 11.16 4.42 -0.96
N LYS A 77 11.36 5.20 -2.01
CA LYS A 77 12.41 4.99 -2.99
C LYS A 77 13.78 5.44 -2.44
N LYS A 78 14.85 5.02 -3.11
CA LYS A 78 16.23 5.31 -2.73
C LYS A 78 16.45 6.81 -2.46
N GLY A 79 17.10 7.10 -1.32
CA GLY A 79 17.46 8.47 -0.92
C GLY A 79 16.31 9.33 -0.41
N LYS A 80 15.10 8.74 -0.19
CA LYS A 80 13.92 9.46 0.30
C LYS A 80 13.59 9.20 1.77
N LEU A 81 14.33 8.32 2.44
CA LEU A 81 14.08 7.91 3.82
C LEU A 81 15.37 8.10 4.64
N PRO A 82 15.41 9.02 5.64
CA PRO A 82 16.52 9.10 6.58
C PRO A 82 16.49 7.89 7.51
N PHE A 83 17.65 7.38 7.90
CA PHE A 83 17.75 6.20 8.76
C PHE A 83 18.99 6.25 9.66
N SER A 84 18.94 5.51 10.77
CA SER A 84 20.09 5.22 11.62
C SER A 84 20.72 3.87 11.20
N GLU A 85 21.95 3.63 11.61
CA GLU A 85 22.64 2.37 11.33
C GLU A 85 21.81 1.18 11.85
N GLY A 86 21.60 0.18 10.99
CA GLY A 86 20.82 -1.02 11.32
C GLY A 86 19.29 -0.86 11.25
N ASP A 87 18.77 0.34 10.96
CA ASP A 87 17.33 0.61 10.93
C ASP A 87 16.69 0.44 9.54
N LEU A 88 17.50 0.52 8.47
CA LEU A 88 17.00 0.49 7.09
C LEU A 88 16.92 -0.93 6.54
N VAL A 89 15.74 -1.29 6.05
CA VAL A 89 15.51 -2.50 5.26
C VAL A 89 15.41 -2.13 3.79
N THR A 90 16.17 -2.85 2.94
CA THR A 90 16.13 -2.73 1.48
C THR A 90 15.33 -3.90 0.90
N VAL A 91 14.38 -3.60 0.04
CA VAL A 91 13.59 -4.59 -0.69
C VAL A 91 13.92 -4.48 -2.17
N ASP A 92 14.45 -5.53 -2.76
CA ASP A 92 14.66 -5.63 -4.20
C ASP A 92 13.36 -6.07 -4.88
N ILE A 93 12.85 -5.22 -5.77
CA ILE A 93 11.67 -5.52 -6.59
C ILE A 93 12.15 -5.97 -7.96
N VAL A 94 11.89 -7.22 -8.29
CA VAL A 94 12.21 -7.76 -9.62
C VAL A 94 11.15 -7.26 -10.60
N LYS A 95 11.60 -6.63 -11.68
CA LYS A 95 10.78 -6.21 -12.83
C LYS A 95 11.26 -6.91 -14.08
N GLU A 96 10.42 -6.97 -15.10
CA GLU A 96 10.80 -7.53 -16.41
C GLU A 96 12.02 -6.82 -17.01
N TYR A 97 12.17 -5.53 -16.73
CA TYR A 97 13.30 -4.70 -17.19
C TYR A 97 14.00 -4.05 -15.99
N GLY A 98 14.94 -4.80 -15.36
CA GLY A 98 15.79 -4.28 -14.29
C GLY A 98 15.29 -4.58 -12.88
N LYS A 99 15.99 -4.00 -11.90
CA LYS A 99 15.64 -4.07 -10.48
C LYS A 99 15.25 -2.68 -9.99
N ASP A 100 14.18 -2.59 -9.26
CA ASP A 100 13.83 -1.41 -8.48
C ASP A 100 14.09 -1.70 -7.00
N GLN A 101 14.33 -0.67 -6.20
CA GLN A 101 14.56 -0.82 -4.76
C GLN A 101 13.62 0.10 -4.01
N VAL A 102 13.02 -0.45 -2.97
CA VAL A 102 12.24 0.32 -2.01
C VAL A 102 12.77 0.05 -0.60
N PHE A 103 12.46 0.96 0.30
CA PHE A 103 13.06 1.02 1.63
C PHE A 103 12.02 1.32 2.69
N TYR A 104 12.17 0.70 3.86
CA TYR A 104 11.42 1.03 5.07
C TYR A 104 12.32 0.91 6.30
N ARG A 105 11.89 1.45 7.43
CA ARG A 105 12.64 1.39 8.69
C ARG A 105 11.99 0.40 9.66
N LEU A 106 12.85 -0.31 10.40
CA LEU A 106 12.39 -1.17 11.49
C LEU A 106 11.76 -0.35 12.62
N SER A 107 12.26 0.87 12.86
CA SER A 107 11.69 1.80 13.85
C SER A 107 10.24 2.22 13.51
N ASP A 108 9.90 2.35 12.23
CA ASP A 108 8.52 2.65 11.81
C ASP A 108 7.59 1.45 12.08
N LEU A 109 8.08 0.22 11.90
CA LEU A 109 7.35 -0.99 12.27
C LEU A 109 7.19 -1.11 13.80
N ALA A 110 8.23 -0.76 14.55
CA ALA A 110 8.21 -0.76 16.02
C ALA A 110 7.22 0.25 16.62
N ALA A 111 6.91 1.34 15.90
CA ALA A 111 5.87 2.28 16.29
C ALA A 111 4.46 1.68 16.16
N GLY A 112 4.30 0.60 15.43
CA GLY A 112 3.03 -0.08 15.22
C GLY A 112 2.40 -0.61 16.51
N LYS A 113 1.07 -0.69 16.51
CA LYS A 113 0.27 -1.25 17.61
C LYS A 113 0.29 -2.77 17.50
N PRO A 114 0.82 -3.48 18.52
CA PRO A 114 0.82 -4.95 18.50
C PRO A 114 -0.54 -5.52 18.90
N GLU A 115 -0.84 -6.73 18.42
CA GLU A 115 -1.94 -7.58 18.83
C GLU A 115 -1.37 -8.96 19.17
N GLY A 116 -1.48 -9.37 20.45
CA GLY A 116 -0.88 -10.62 20.95
C GLY A 116 0.65 -10.61 20.82
N ASP A 117 1.19 -11.43 19.95
CA ASP A 117 2.62 -11.57 19.61
C ASP A 117 2.97 -11.06 18.20
N THR A 118 2.03 -10.37 17.55
CA THR A 118 2.19 -9.85 16.19
C THR A 118 2.03 -8.33 16.13
N ILE A 119 2.63 -7.71 15.14
CA ILE A 119 2.29 -6.39 14.63
C ILE A 119 1.55 -6.62 13.31
N PRO A 120 0.19 -6.61 13.35
CA PRO A 120 -0.61 -6.82 12.15
C PRO A 120 -0.53 -5.56 11.27
N ILE A 121 -0.51 -5.76 9.95
CA ILE A 121 -0.38 -4.69 8.96
C ILE A 121 -1.39 -4.89 7.83
N THR A 122 -2.12 -3.84 7.47
CA THR A 122 -2.78 -3.71 6.17
C THR A 122 -1.80 -3.10 5.17
N PHE A 123 -1.60 -3.74 4.03
CA PHE A 123 -0.90 -3.15 2.91
C PHE A 123 -1.89 -2.36 2.06
N PHE A 124 -1.64 -1.05 1.88
CA PHE A 124 -2.45 -0.18 1.04
C PHE A 124 -1.65 0.39 -0.12
N ASP A 125 -2.21 0.31 -1.34
CA ASP A 125 -1.69 1.09 -2.48
C ASP A 125 -2.86 1.60 -3.34
N ASP A 126 -2.57 2.58 -4.19
CA ASP A 126 -3.61 3.20 -5.01
C ASP A 126 -4.03 2.33 -6.20
N ILE A 127 -3.11 1.61 -6.83
CA ILE A 127 -3.41 0.78 -8.01
C ILE A 127 -2.77 -0.61 -7.89
N LEU A 128 -3.59 -1.64 -8.03
CA LEU A 128 -3.15 -3.00 -8.26
C LEU A 128 -3.10 -3.27 -9.77
N ALA A 129 -1.89 -3.37 -10.30
CA ALA A 129 -1.62 -3.71 -11.69
C ALA A 129 -1.00 -5.13 -11.79
N THR A 130 0.32 -5.23 -11.81
CA THR A 130 1.02 -6.53 -11.92
C THR A 130 1.26 -7.22 -10.58
N GLY A 131 1.14 -6.53 -9.46
CA GLY A 131 1.30 -7.06 -8.10
C GLY A 131 2.74 -7.28 -7.63
N GLY A 132 3.74 -7.20 -8.51
CA GLY A 132 5.13 -7.54 -8.16
C GLY A 132 5.72 -6.66 -7.05
N THR A 133 5.43 -5.37 -7.05
CA THR A 133 5.88 -4.46 -6.00
C THR A 133 5.25 -4.80 -4.64
N ALA A 134 3.94 -5.00 -4.61
CA ALA A 134 3.22 -5.38 -3.40
C ALA A 134 3.71 -6.71 -2.84
N ARG A 135 3.90 -7.72 -3.72
CA ARG A 135 4.45 -9.02 -3.32
C ARG A 135 5.81 -8.91 -2.65
N GLY A 136 6.77 -8.24 -3.31
CA GLY A 136 8.14 -8.13 -2.77
C GLY A 136 8.18 -7.40 -1.43
N ILE A 137 7.39 -6.34 -1.25
CA ILE A 137 7.29 -5.62 0.01
C ILE A 137 6.71 -6.52 1.11
N VAL A 138 5.60 -7.19 0.83
CA VAL A 138 4.90 -8.02 1.83
C VAL A 138 5.71 -9.26 2.22
N GLU A 139 6.37 -9.92 1.29
CA GLU A 139 7.30 -11.01 1.60
C GLU A 139 8.42 -10.53 2.53
N SER A 140 9.01 -9.35 2.29
CA SER A 140 10.02 -8.76 3.16
C SER A 140 9.47 -8.41 4.54
N LEU A 141 8.29 -7.78 4.64
CA LEU A 141 7.66 -7.43 5.91
C LEU A 141 7.38 -8.67 6.78
N ASN A 142 6.86 -9.73 6.19
CA ASN A 142 6.51 -10.97 6.89
C ASN A 142 7.73 -11.72 7.44
N THR A 143 8.96 -11.35 7.06
CA THR A 143 10.19 -11.91 7.65
C THR A 143 10.65 -11.14 8.90
N GLN A 144 10.09 -9.98 9.19
CA GLN A 144 10.58 -9.12 10.26
C GLN A 144 10.11 -9.57 11.63
N ILE A 145 11.04 -9.47 12.59
CA ILE A 145 10.77 -9.60 14.03
C ILE A 145 11.20 -8.28 14.67
N ILE A 146 10.30 -7.66 15.39
CA ILE A 146 10.50 -6.38 16.06
C ILE A 146 10.59 -6.60 17.55
N VAL A 147 11.68 -6.09 18.18
CA VAL A 147 11.80 -6.06 19.63
C VAL A 147 11.27 -4.71 20.14
N LYS A 148 10.25 -4.77 20.99
CA LYS A 148 9.63 -3.61 21.62
C LYS A 148 9.42 -3.91 23.10
N ASP A 149 9.94 -3.04 23.98
CA ASP A 149 9.82 -3.20 25.44
C ASP A 149 10.31 -4.58 25.95
N GLY A 150 11.37 -5.12 25.34
CA GLY A 150 11.96 -6.41 25.69
C GLY A 150 11.17 -7.64 25.23
N LYS A 151 10.12 -7.45 24.44
CA LYS A 151 9.31 -8.52 23.84
C LYS A 151 9.48 -8.54 22.32
N GLU A 152 9.51 -9.75 21.75
CA GLU A 152 9.53 -9.95 20.30
C GLU A 152 8.12 -10.00 19.72
N TYR A 153 7.92 -9.34 18.60
CA TYR A 153 6.70 -9.35 17.82
C TYR A 153 7.01 -9.69 16.37
N ARG A 154 6.24 -10.59 15.80
CA ARG A 154 6.32 -10.88 14.36
C ARG A 154 5.51 -9.87 13.58
N VAL A 155 6.07 -9.34 12.53
CA VAL A 155 5.32 -8.53 11.58
C VAL A 155 4.51 -9.46 10.67
N LYS A 156 3.23 -9.14 10.48
CA LYS A 156 2.33 -9.93 9.64
C LYS A 156 1.41 -9.03 8.83
N VAL A 157 1.52 -9.10 7.53
CA VAL A 157 0.53 -8.49 6.65
C VAL A 157 -0.74 -9.35 6.68
N THR A 158 -1.85 -8.75 7.09
CA THR A 158 -3.15 -9.41 7.31
C THR A 158 -4.06 -9.30 6.11
N ASP A 159 -3.89 -8.24 5.32
CA ASP A 159 -4.74 -7.95 4.16
C ASP A 159 -4.08 -6.93 3.22
N PHE A 160 -4.54 -6.97 1.98
CA PHE A 160 -4.28 -5.95 0.98
C PHE A 160 -5.54 -5.12 0.75
N VAL A 161 -5.37 -3.80 0.66
CA VAL A 161 -6.41 -2.88 0.23
C VAL A 161 -5.88 -2.02 -0.92
N PHE A 162 -6.60 -2.00 -2.03
CA PHE A 162 -6.29 -1.16 -3.18
C PHE A 162 -7.47 -0.24 -3.50
N LEU A 163 -7.15 0.98 -3.91
CA LEU A 163 -8.19 1.87 -4.40
C LEU A 163 -8.73 1.38 -5.75
N VAL A 164 -7.84 1.05 -6.68
CA VAL A 164 -8.20 0.57 -8.02
C VAL A 164 -7.50 -0.75 -8.33
N GLU A 165 -8.21 -1.69 -8.91
CA GLU A 165 -7.65 -2.91 -9.48
C GLU A 165 -7.88 -2.92 -10.99
N ILE A 166 -6.84 -3.26 -11.75
CA ILE A 166 -6.91 -3.47 -13.20
C ILE A 166 -7.14 -4.96 -13.44
N ASP A 167 -8.37 -5.35 -13.71
CA ASP A 167 -8.82 -6.74 -13.73
C ASP A 167 -8.15 -7.61 -14.81
N ASP A 168 -7.71 -6.99 -15.93
CA ASP A 168 -7.04 -7.67 -17.03
C ASP A 168 -5.58 -8.04 -16.70
N LEU A 169 -5.03 -7.48 -15.61
CA LEU A 169 -3.65 -7.73 -15.19
C LEU A 169 -3.58 -8.80 -14.08
N PRO A 170 -2.43 -9.48 -13.94
CA PRO A 170 -2.31 -10.62 -13.04
C PRO A 170 -2.19 -10.25 -11.55
N GLY A 171 -2.28 -8.97 -11.18
CA GLY A 171 -1.93 -8.46 -9.86
C GLY A 171 -2.52 -9.24 -8.70
N ARG A 172 -3.83 -9.49 -8.72
CA ARG A 172 -4.51 -10.27 -7.68
C ARG A 172 -3.92 -11.67 -7.54
N LYS A 173 -3.76 -12.39 -8.65
CA LYS A 173 -3.21 -13.76 -8.67
C LYS A 173 -1.78 -13.83 -8.13
N VAL A 174 -1.04 -12.74 -8.26
CA VAL A 174 0.36 -12.65 -7.81
C VAL A 174 0.45 -12.52 -6.28
N ILE A 175 -0.58 -11.96 -5.61
CA ILE A 175 -0.50 -11.63 -4.17
C ILE A 175 -1.53 -12.34 -3.30
N GLU A 176 -2.58 -12.93 -3.84
CA GLU A 176 -3.70 -13.49 -3.06
C GLU A 176 -3.33 -14.71 -2.20
N ASP A 177 -2.19 -15.36 -2.47
CA ASP A 177 -1.62 -16.43 -1.66
C ASP A 177 -0.98 -15.92 -0.36
N LEU A 178 -0.65 -14.62 -0.29
CA LEU A 178 -0.02 -14.01 0.88
C LEU A 178 -1.04 -13.52 1.92
N ALA A 179 -2.13 -12.91 1.47
CA ALA A 179 -3.22 -12.41 2.31
C ALA A 179 -4.46 -12.06 1.44
N PRO A 180 -5.67 -11.94 2.06
CA PRO A 180 -6.86 -11.50 1.35
C PRO A 180 -6.68 -10.14 0.67
N VAL A 181 -7.25 -9.99 -0.54
CA VAL A 181 -7.16 -8.78 -1.36
C VAL A 181 -8.54 -8.14 -1.49
N LYS A 182 -8.62 -6.86 -1.15
CA LYS A 182 -9.80 -6.01 -1.34
C LYS A 182 -9.45 -4.85 -2.26
N SER A 183 -10.31 -4.59 -3.24
CA SER A 183 -10.19 -3.46 -4.15
C SER A 183 -11.53 -2.72 -4.21
N LEU A 184 -11.50 -1.40 -4.09
CA LEU A 184 -12.73 -0.61 -4.03
C LEU A 184 -13.32 -0.35 -5.42
N ILE A 185 -12.45 -0.26 -6.44
CA ILE A 185 -12.83 0.04 -7.82
C ILE A 185 -12.19 -0.99 -8.74
N HIS A 186 -12.97 -1.54 -9.65
CA HIS A 186 -12.51 -2.47 -10.67
C HIS A 186 -12.59 -1.83 -12.06
N VAL A 187 -11.49 -1.89 -12.81
CA VAL A 187 -11.38 -1.36 -14.17
C VAL A 187 -10.68 -2.36 -15.07
N THR A 188 -10.90 -2.21 -16.38
CA THR A 188 -10.18 -2.95 -17.42
C THR A 188 -9.26 -2.00 -18.18
N GLU A 189 -8.21 -2.50 -18.79
CA GLU A 189 -7.31 -1.66 -19.61
C GLU A 189 -7.98 -1.09 -20.87
N GLY A 190 -9.09 -1.67 -21.31
CA GLY A 190 -9.89 -1.23 -22.48
C GLY A 190 -9.45 -1.85 -23.78
#